data_5fa70d5b572e1491b7b2fc3e96ac2333
#
_entry.id   5fa70d5b572e1491b7b2fc3e96ac2333
#
_cell.length_a   1.000
_cell.length_b   1.000
_cell.length_c   1.000
_cell.angle_alpha   90.00
_cell.angle_beta   90.00
_cell.angle_gamma   90.00
#
_symmetry.space_group_name_H-M   'P 1'
#
loop_
_entity.id
_entity.type
_entity.pdbx_description
1 polymer ?
#
loop_
_entity_poly.entity_id
_entity_poly.type
_entity_poly.pdbx_seq_one_letter_code
_entity_poly.pdbx_strand_id
1 'polypeptide(L)'
;MHAFDVLGDPVRRRILELLADGEHSSGQLTAVVQAEFGISQPAVSQHLKVLRDNGFATVRPEGTRRLYAVEAAPFRELDDWLEHFRGFWSQRLDSLATELARGKRERRLRGASGATDPTDPQAHTRGDHP
;
A
#
# COMPACT_ATOMS: atom_id res chain seq x y z
N MET A 1 7.23 -6.27 21.22
CA MET A 1 6.35 -6.47 20.06
C MET A 1 7.19 -6.42 18.80
N HIS A 2 7.03 -7.39 17.94
CA HIS A 2 7.79 -7.45 16.70
C HIS A 2 7.25 -6.43 15.67
N ALA A 3 8.11 -6.01 14.73
CA ALA A 3 7.72 -5.04 13.71
C ALA A 3 6.47 -5.48 12.94
N PHE A 4 6.35 -6.75 12.61
CA PHE A 4 5.17 -7.25 11.92
C PHE A 4 3.90 -7.16 12.76
N ASP A 5 4.03 -7.31 14.07
CA ASP A 5 2.86 -7.16 14.96
C ASP A 5 2.36 -5.72 14.96
N VAL A 6 3.28 -4.77 14.94
CA VAL A 6 2.92 -3.35 14.85
C VAL A 6 2.18 -3.08 13.56
N LEU A 7 2.68 -3.58 12.43
CA LEU A 7 2.09 -3.37 11.12
C LEU A 7 0.85 -4.24 10.87
N GLY A 8 0.55 -5.17 11.77
CA GLY A 8 -0.63 -6.02 11.65
C GLY A 8 -1.95 -5.27 11.83
N ASP A 9 -1.92 -4.06 12.35
CA ASP A 9 -3.11 -3.27 12.61
C ASP A 9 -3.31 -2.22 11.52
N PRO A 10 -4.51 -2.15 10.89
CA PRO A 10 -4.74 -1.20 9.80
C PRO A 10 -4.70 0.26 10.24
N VAL A 11 -5.10 0.56 11.48
CA VAL A 11 -5.04 1.93 11.99
C VAL A 11 -3.59 2.39 12.11
N ARG A 12 -2.73 1.54 12.66
CA ARG A 12 -1.32 1.87 12.79
C ARG A 12 -0.66 2.05 11.42
N ARG A 13 -0.98 1.19 10.45
CA ARG A 13 -0.47 1.36 9.09
C ARG A 13 -0.90 2.71 8.50
N ARG A 14 -2.16 3.08 8.72
CA ARG A 14 -2.67 4.35 8.21
C ARG A 14 -1.94 5.55 8.81
N ILE A 15 -1.71 5.51 10.12
CA ILE A 15 -0.95 6.57 10.80
C ILE A 15 0.45 6.69 10.19
N LEU A 16 1.12 5.57 9.98
CA LEU A 16 2.46 5.58 9.39
C LEU A 16 2.45 6.14 7.97
N GLU A 17 1.43 5.83 7.19
CA GLU A 17 1.28 6.39 5.85
C GLU A 17 1.15 7.92 5.88
N LEU A 18 0.35 8.42 6.83
CA LEU A 18 0.22 9.86 7.02
C LEU A 18 1.55 10.50 7.40
N LEU A 19 2.28 9.87 8.30
CA LEU A 19 3.58 10.37 8.75
C LEU A 19 4.66 10.28 7.67
N ALA A 20 4.50 9.38 6.70
CA ALA A 20 5.44 9.29 5.59
C ALA A 20 5.45 10.57 4.74
N ASP A 21 4.34 11.30 4.73
CA ASP A 21 4.22 12.56 4.00
C ASP A 21 4.75 13.76 4.79
N GLY A 22 5.09 13.58 6.05
CA GLY A 22 5.63 14.65 6.88
C GLY A 22 5.12 14.56 8.32
N GLU A 23 5.63 15.43 9.17
CA GLU A 23 5.21 15.51 10.57
C GLU A 23 3.75 15.92 10.66
N HIS A 24 3.05 15.34 11.66
CA HIS A 24 1.68 15.69 11.97
C HIS A 24 1.52 15.77 13.48
N SER A 25 0.65 16.69 13.93
CA SER A 25 0.31 16.74 15.33
C SER A 25 -0.60 15.56 15.71
N SER A 26 -0.61 15.21 17.00
CA SER A 26 -1.53 14.18 17.49
C SER A 26 -2.98 14.51 17.17
N GLY A 27 -3.35 15.78 17.22
CA GLY A 27 -4.70 16.23 16.87
C GLY A 27 -5.04 16.01 15.41
N GLN A 28 -4.09 16.29 14.51
CA GLN A 28 -4.28 16.06 13.08
C GLN A 28 -4.45 14.58 12.78
N LEU A 29 -3.59 13.74 13.36
CA LEU A 29 -3.66 12.30 13.18
C LEU A 29 -4.99 11.76 13.72
N THR A 30 -5.40 12.21 14.89
CA THR A 30 -6.64 11.78 15.52
C THR A 30 -7.84 12.15 14.66
N ALA A 31 -7.88 13.35 14.12
CA ALA A 31 -8.99 13.80 13.29
C ALA A 31 -9.16 12.91 12.04
N VAL A 32 -8.06 12.62 11.36
CA VAL A 32 -8.11 11.78 10.15
C VAL A 32 -8.53 10.36 10.49
N VAL A 33 -7.91 9.78 11.50
CA VAL A 33 -8.13 8.38 11.86
C VAL A 33 -9.55 8.17 12.40
N GLN A 34 -10.06 9.08 13.21
CA GLN A 34 -11.44 8.99 13.69
C GLN A 34 -12.44 9.08 12.54
N ALA A 35 -12.18 9.96 11.57
CA ALA A 35 -13.05 10.09 10.42
C ALA A 35 -13.06 8.83 9.56
N GLU A 36 -11.93 8.17 9.40
CA GLU A 36 -11.80 7.00 8.54
C GLU A 36 -12.23 5.70 9.22
N PHE A 37 -11.94 5.53 10.50
CA PHE A 37 -12.14 4.26 11.19
C PHE A 37 -13.25 4.28 12.23
N GLY A 38 -13.75 5.44 12.61
CA GLY A 38 -14.81 5.54 13.59
C GLY A 38 -14.42 5.10 15.01
N ILE A 39 -13.15 5.17 15.35
CA ILE A 39 -12.67 4.77 16.67
C ILE A 39 -12.57 5.97 17.60
N SER A 40 -12.48 5.70 18.90
CA SER A 40 -12.42 6.74 19.93
C SER A 40 -11.04 7.39 19.98
N GLN A 41 -10.97 8.58 20.56
CA GLN A 41 -9.70 9.26 20.80
C GLN A 41 -8.75 8.43 21.67
N PRO A 42 -9.19 7.82 22.76
CA PRO A 42 -8.30 6.95 23.54
C PRO A 42 -7.74 5.79 22.73
N ALA A 43 -8.52 5.24 21.80
CA ALA A 43 -8.03 4.18 20.91
C ALA A 43 -6.93 4.70 20.00
N VAL A 44 -7.09 5.88 19.42
CA VAL A 44 -6.05 6.50 18.59
C VAL A 44 -4.79 6.74 19.42
N SER A 45 -4.95 7.27 20.64
CA SER A 45 -3.83 7.52 21.54
C SER A 45 -3.07 6.24 21.86
N GLN A 46 -3.78 5.12 22.01
CA GLN A 46 -3.16 3.83 22.29
C GLN A 46 -2.33 3.36 21.08
N HIS A 47 -2.84 3.54 19.87
CA HIS A 47 -2.09 3.20 18.67
C HIS A 47 -0.84 4.06 18.51
N LEU A 48 -0.94 5.35 18.80
CA LEU A 48 0.21 6.25 18.79
C LEU A 48 1.27 5.81 19.80
N LYS A 49 0.83 5.39 20.97
CA LYS A 49 1.74 4.90 22.00
C LYS A 49 2.48 3.64 21.54
N VAL A 50 1.78 2.70 20.93
CA VAL A 50 2.39 1.48 20.39
C VAL A 50 3.45 1.82 19.35
N LEU A 51 3.14 2.72 18.43
CA LEU A 51 4.10 3.14 17.39
C LEU A 51 5.34 3.77 18.00
N ARG A 52 5.15 4.64 18.99
CA ARG A 52 6.27 5.31 19.65
C ARG A 52 7.10 4.33 20.47
N ASP A 53 6.43 3.48 21.26
CA ASP A 53 7.14 2.55 22.16
C ASP A 53 7.92 1.49 21.38
N ASN A 54 7.54 1.22 20.15
CA ASN A 54 8.21 0.24 19.30
C ASN A 54 9.13 0.86 18.25
N GLY A 55 9.41 2.15 18.39
CA GLY A 55 10.40 2.82 17.54
C GLY A 55 9.96 3.14 16.12
N PHE A 56 8.67 3.08 15.82
CA PHE A 56 8.16 3.45 14.51
C PHE A 56 7.92 4.93 14.35
N ALA A 57 7.73 5.62 15.47
CA ALA A 57 7.48 7.06 15.47
C ALA A 57 8.23 7.71 16.61
N THR A 58 8.61 8.96 16.41
CA THR A 58 9.12 9.84 17.44
C THR A 58 8.12 10.96 17.66
N VAL A 59 8.19 11.58 18.83
CA VAL A 59 7.34 12.70 19.18
C VAL A 59 8.18 13.81 19.78
N ARG A 60 7.89 15.04 19.40
CA ARG A 60 8.53 16.22 19.99
C ARG A 60 7.47 17.25 20.32
N PRO A 61 7.67 18.01 21.41
CA PRO A 61 6.75 19.10 21.73
C PRO A 61 7.00 20.29 20.79
N GLU A 62 5.91 20.98 20.45
CA GLU A 62 5.98 22.25 19.75
C GLU A 62 4.85 23.12 20.27
N GLY A 63 5.17 24.04 21.18
CA GLY A 63 4.15 24.80 21.88
C GLY A 63 3.27 23.89 22.72
N THR A 64 1.97 23.94 22.48
CA THR A 64 0.99 23.08 23.15
C THR A 64 0.74 21.78 22.37
N ARG A 65 1.38 21.62 21.21
CA ARG A 65 1.18 20.45 20.36
C ARG A 65 2.28 19.43 20.55
N ARG A 66 2.00 18.22 20.15
CA ARG A 66 2.98 17.13 20.07
C ARG A 66 3.04 16.71 18.62
N LEU A 67 4.21 16.85 18.01
CA LEU A 67 4.42 16.49 16.62
C LEU A 67 5.05 15.11 16.52
N TYR A 68 4.44 14.29 15.72
CA TYR A 68 4.90 12.92 15.44
C TYR A 68 5.61 12.88 14.11
N ALA A 69 6.67 12.09 14.04
CA ALA A 69 7.41 11.83 12.82
C ALA A 69 7.68 10.34 12.72
N VAL A 70 7.75 9.83 11.49
CA VAL A 70 8.07 8.43 11.25
C VAL A 70 9.56 8.19 11.44
N GLU A 71 9.92 7.02 11.94
CA GLU A 71 11.29 6.55 12.06
C GLU A 71 11.61 5.56 10.96
N ALA A 72 12.78 5.71 10.34
CA ALA A 72 13.18 4.86 9.23
C ALA A 72 13.68 3.48 9.65
N ALA A 73 14.27 3.38 10.86
CA ALA A 73 14.98 2.16 11.28
C ALA A 73 14.15 0.89 11.21
N PRO A 74 12.91 0.83 11.75
CA PRO A 74 12.15 -0.41 11.67
C PRO A 74 11.74 -0.77 10.24
N PHE A 75 11.56 0.23 9.38
CA PHE A 75 11.26 -0.04 7.96
C PHE A 75 12.47 -0.63 7.24
N ARG A 76 13.66 -0.19 7.60
CA ARG A 76 14.89 -0.77 7.05
C ARG A 76 15.04 -2.23 7.45
N GLU A 77 14.72 -2.56 8.69
CA GLU A 77 14.74 -3.95 9.15
C GLU A 77 13.74 -4.81 8.37
N LEU A 78 12.54 -4.29 8.13
CA LEU A 78 11.53 -4.99 7.33
C LEU A 78 12.00 -5.17 5.90
N ASP A 79 12.60 -4.15 5.32
CA ASP A 79 13.12 -4.20 3.96
C ASP A 79 14.25 -5.22 3.85
N ASP A 80 15.14 -5.27 4.82
CA ASP A 80 16.22 -6.27 4.86
C ASP A 80 15.66 -7.68 4.91
N TRP A 81 14.63 -7.90 5.70
CA TRP A 81 13.99 -9.21 5.77
C TRP A 81 13.33 -9.57 4.44
N LEU A 82 12.63 -8.63 3.82
CA LEU A 82 11.98 -8.83 2.53
C LEU A 82 12.98 -9.11 1.42
N GLU A 83 14.21 -8.62 1.56
CA GLU A 83 15.28 -8.86 0.59
C GLU A 83 15.53 -10.35 0.36
N HIS A 84 15.34 -11.18 1.40
CA HIS A 84 15.45 -12.63 1.29
C HIS A 84 14.53 -13.22 0.23
N PHE A 85 13.44 -12.55 -0.07
CA PHE A 85 12.40 -13.05 -0.97
C PHE A 85 12.35 -12.32 -2.30
N ARG A 86 13.11 -11.25 -2.48
CA ARG A 86 13.03 -10.40 -3.68
C ARG A 86 13.31 -11.16 -4.95
N GLY A 87 14.36 -11.96 -4.96
CA GLY A 87 14.69 -12.76 -6.14
C GLY A 87 13.57 -13.72 -6.50
N PHE A 88 12.96 -14.32 -5.47
CA PHE A 88 11.89 -15.29 -5.65
C PHE A 88 10.67 -14.65 -6.31
N TRP A 89 10.15 -13.56 -5.76
CA TRP A 89 8.94 -12.97 -6.32
C TRP A 89 9.21 -12.22 -7.63
N SER A 90 10.39 -11.63 -7.80
CA SER A 90 10.76 -10.99 -9.06
C SER A 90 10.75 -11.98 -10.20
N GLN A 91 11.35 -13.16 -10.00
CA GLN A 91 11.32 -14.21 -11.01
C GLN A 91 9.89 -14.63 -11.35
N ARG A 92 9.05 -14.79 -10.35
CA ARG A 92 7.66 -15.18 -10.54
C ARG A 92 6.87 -14.12 -11.32
N LEU A 93 7.06 -12.87 -10.96
CA LEU A 93 6.40 -11.78 -11.65
C LEU A 93 6.89 -11.63 -13.08
N ASP A 94 8.18 -11.81 -13.32
CA ASP A 94 8.74 -11.75 -14.67
C ASP A 94 8.20 -12.88 -15.52
N SER A 95 8.12 -14.09 -14.97
CA SER A 95 7.53 -15.24 -15.68
C SER A 95 6.08 -14.97 -16.04
N LEU A 96 5.32 -14.45 -15.09
CA LEU A 96 3.91 -14.13 -15.33
C LEU A 96 3.76 -13.05 -16.41
N ALA A 97 4.58 -12.02 -16.36
CA ALA A 97 4.57 -10.95 -17.34
C ALA A 97 4.89 -11.51 -18.74
N THR A 98 5.85 -12.42 -18.82
CA THR A 98 6.21 -13.08 -20.07
C THR A 98 5.06 -13.90 -20.62
N GLU A 99 4.39 -14.67 -19.77
CA GLU A 99 3.24 -15.47 -20.17
C GLU A 99 2.07 -14.61 -20.64
N LEU A 100 1.81 -13.51 -19.95
CA LEU A 100 0.76 -12.58 -20.34
C LEU A 100 1.08 -11.93 -21.68
N ALA A 101 2.33 -11.56 -21.91
CA ALA A 101 2.75 -10.98 -23.18
C ALA A 101 2.61 -12.00 -24.31
N ARG A 102 2.97 -13.26 -24.05
CA ARG A 102 2.81 -14.34 -25.03
C ARG A 102 1.33 -14.57 -25.32
N GLY A 103 0.51 -14.63 -24.32
CA GLY A 103 -0.93 -14.79 -24.48
C GLY A 103 -1.57 -13.66 -25.27
N LYS A 104 -1.15 -12.43 -25.03
CA LYS A 104 -1.62 -11.29 -25.80
C LYS A 104 -1.20 -11.39 -27.27
N ARG A 105 0.02 -11.82 -27.52
CA ARG A 105 0.51 -11.99 -28.89
C ARG A 105 -0.28 -13.06 -29.60
N GLU A 106 -0.52 -14.19 -28.96
CA GLU A 106 -1.30 -15.28 -29.56
C GLU A 106 -2.72 -14.82 -29.86
N ARG A 107 -3.35 -14.11 -28.95
CA ARG A 107 -4.69 -13.58 -29.18
C ARG A 107 -4.71 -12.58 -30.31
N ARG A 108 -3.69 -11.76 -30.42
CA ARG A 108 -3.57 -10.79 -31.50
C ARG A 108 -3.44 -11.48 -32.86
N LEU A 109 -2.63 -12.53 -32.91
CA LEU A 109 -2.47 -13.30 -34.15
C LEU A 109 -3.76 -14.01 -34.55
N ARG A 110 -4.47 -14.59 -33.59
CA ARG A 110 -5.76 -15.22 -33.84
C ARG A 110 -6.80 -14.20 -34.27
N GLY A 111 -6.76 -13.01 -33.61
CA GLY A 111 -7.63 -11.92 -34.00
C GLY A 111 -7.40 -11.44 -35.42
N ALA A 112 -6.14 -11.38 -35.83
CA ALA A 112 -5.79 -11.01 -37.19
C ALA A 112 -6.32 -12.01 -38.19
N SER A 113 -6.24 -13.30 -37.85
CA SER A 113 -6.81 -14.36 -38.70
C SER A 113 -8.33 -14.29 -38.77
N GLY A 114 -8.95 -13.95 -37.67
CA GLY A 114 -10.40 -13.83 -37.60
C GLY A 114 -10.93 -12.51 -38.10
N ALA A 115 -10.06 -11.53 -38.26
CA ALA A 115 -10.46 -10.20 -38.72
C ALA A 115 -10.91 -10.17 -40.16
N THR A 116 -10.79 -11.29 -40.85
CA THR A 116 -11.33 -11.43 -42.19
C THR A 116 -12.85 -11.57 -42.19
N ASP A 117 -13.46 -11.70 -41.05
CA ASP A 117 -14.90 -11.73 -40.94
C ASP A 117 -15.39 -10.32 -40.59
N PRO A 118 -15.82 -9.56 -41.53
CA PRO A 118 -16.28 -8.20 -41.27
C PRO A 118 -17.68 -8.12 -40.69
N THR A 119 -18.29 -9.26 -40.45
CA THR A 119 -19.70 -9.29 -40.07
C THR A 119 -19.94 -9.46 -38.58
N ASP A 120 -18.97 -9.15 -37.75
CA ASP A 120 -19.20 -9.21 -36.32
C ASP A 120 -19.40 -7.80 -35.74
N PRO A 121 -20.60 -7.25 -35.85
CA PRO A 121 -20.89 -5.93 -35.31
C PRO A 121 -20.86 -5.91 -33.79
N GLN A 122 -20.93 -7.07 -33.19
CA GLN A 122 -20.95 -7.12 -31.72
C GLN A 122 -19.60 -6.81 -31.11
N ALA A 123 -18.54 -7.12 -31.82
CA ALA A 123 -17.22 -6.74 -31.37
C ALA A 123 -17.08 -5.22 -31.34
N HIS A 124 -17.68 -4.54 -32.28
CA HIS A 124 -17.69 -3.09 -32.30
C HIS A 124 -18.50 -2.51 -31.16
N THR A 125 -19.67 -3.06 -30.97
CA THR A 125 -20.57 -2.60 -29.91
C THR A 125 -19.92 -2.76 -28.55
N ARG A 126 -19.19 -3.83 -28.41
CA ARG A 126 -18.52 -4.11 -27.15
C ARG A 126 -17.32 -3.22 -26.95
N GLY A 127 -16.71 -2.78 -28.02
CA GLY A 127 -15.61 -1.84 -27.94
C GLY A 127 -16.04 -0.47 -27.45
N ASP A 128 -17.30 -0.15 -27.62
CA ASP A 128 -17.84 1.13 -27.21
C ASP A 128 -18.19 1.17 -25.72
N HIS A 129 -18.20 0.05 -25.09
CA HIS A 129 -18.43 0.00 -23.65
C HIS A 129 -17.13 0.25 -22.91
N PRO A 130 -17.13 1.20 -21.98
CA PRO A 130 -15.96 1.52 -21.19
C PRO A 130 -15.50 0.39 -20.29
#